data_2659f9b043f117dd2e1e42899599f645
#
_entry.id   2659f9b043f117dd2e1e42899599f645
#
_cell.length_a   1.000
_cell.length_b   1.000
_cell.length_c   1.000
_cell.angle_alpha   90.00
_cell.angle_beta   90.00
_cell.angle_gamma   90.00
#
_symmetry.space_group_name_H-M   'P 1'
#
loop_
_entity.id
_entity.type
_entity.pdbx_description
1 polymer ?
#
loop_
_entity_poly.entity_id
_entity_poly.type
_entity_poly.pdbx_seq_one_letter_code
_entity_poly.pdbx_strand_id
1 'polypeptide(L)'
;MARDNRIQMFPHEWRASTTLSGVYALRMLGMFLVLPVLAMYAASLPGAENNKALVGMAMGIYGLTQALLQLPLGMASDKFGRKKVIYAGLIVFAVGSFLAAVADSLQMLVAARAIQGAGAVSAAVTALLADLTRNEVRTRAMAMIGLSIGLTFSVSLVLAPMIASFIGVSGLFALTGILTVISIGVVAWMTPDPEVSKMHEDTQAQPSRMGEVLKNRQLLNLDFGIFALHAAQMALFTALPFAMTQLGLEKIHHWQ
;
A
#
# COMPACT_ATOMS: atom_id res chain seq x y z
N MET A 1 -6.41 -37.37 21.90
CA MET A 1 -5.59 -36.37 21.19
C MET A 1 -6.08 -35.00 21.65
N ALA A 2 -5.44 -34.37 22.63
CA ALA A 2 -5.72 -32.99 23.01
C ALA A 2 -5.24 -32.09 21.87
N ARG A 3 -6.15 -31.44 21.13
CA ARG A 3 -5.81 -30.38 20.18
C ARG A 3 -5.07 -29.30 20.97
N ASP A 4 -3.82 -29.05 20.57
CA ASP A 4 -2.97 -28.03 21.18
C ASP A 4 -3.66 -26.66 21.08
N ASN A 5 -4.33 -26.25 22.16
CA ASN A 5 -5.12 -25.00 22.25
C ASN A 5 -4.24 -23.74 22.14
N ARG A 6 -2.91 -23.92 22.15
CA ARG A 6 -1.92 -22.84 22.07
C ARG A 6 -1.76 -22.25 20.68
N ILE A 7 -2.16 -22.97 19.63
CA ILE A 7 -2.02 -22.55 18.22
C ILE A 7 -3.31 -21.89 17.70
N GLN A 8 -4.41 -21.90 18.45
CA GLN A 8 -5.66 -21.27 18.04
C GLN A 8 -5.67 -19.78 18.42
N MET A 9 -6.12 -18.93 17.48
CA MET A 9 -6.35 -17.52 17.73
C MET A 9 -7.60 -17.34 18.58
N PHE A 10 -7.54 -16.45 19.57
CA PHE A 10 -8.72 -16.05 20.33
C PHE A 10 -9.68 -15.21 19.46
N PRO A 11 -10.97 -15.09 19.83
CA PRO A 11 -11.93 -14.31 19.05
C PRO A 11 -11.52 -12.85 18.81
N HIS A 12 -10.89 -12.20 19.81
CA HIS A 12 -10.39 -10.82 19.66
C HIS A 12 -9.19 -10.72 18.71
N GLU A 13 -8.27 -11.73 18.72
CA GLU A 13 -7.13 -11.80 17.79
C GLU A 13 -7.61 -12.04 16.36
N TRP A 14 -8.61 -12.91 16.18
CA TRP A 14 -9.27 -13.16 14.91
C TRP A 14 -9.91 -11.89 14.36
N ARG A 15 -10.67 -11.18 15.22
CA ARG A 15 -11.30 -9.90 14.87
C ARG A 15 -10.26 -8.86 14.49
N ALA A 16 -9.18 -8.69 15.26
CA ALA A 16 -8.10 -7.78 14.96
C ALA A 16 -7.43 -8.12 13.61
N SER A 17 -7.10 -9.41 13.41
CA SER A 17 -6.42 -9.86 12.19
C SER A 17 -7.28 -9.68 10.94
N THR A 18 -8.56 -10.03 10.99
CA THR A 18 -9.47 -9.88 9.86
C THR A 18 -9.76 -8.43 9.53
N THR A 19 -9.99 -7.57 10.54
CA THR A 19 -10.26 -6.15 10.31
C THR A 19 -9.04 -5.42 9.76
N LEU A 20 -7.85 -5.64 10.31
CA LEU A 20 -6.64 -5.00 9.82
C LEU A 20 -6.20 -5.54 8.46
N SER A 21 -6.38 -6.84 8.19
CA SER A 21 -6.19 -7.38 6.84
C SER A 21 -7.19 -6.80 5.84
N GLY A 22 -8.44 -6.56 6.26
CA GLY A 22 -9.44 -5.86 5.45
C GLY A 22 -9.05 -4.41 5.13
N VAL A 23 -8.51 -3.67 6.10
CA VAL A 23 -7.99 -2.31 5.89
C VAL A 23 -6.85 -2.33 4.86
N TYR A 24 -5.92 -3.29 4.98
CA TYR A 24 -4.87 -3.51 3.99
C TYR A 24 -5.46 -3.84 2.62
N ALA A 25 -6.40 -4.76 2.56
CA ALA A 25 -7.05 -5.17 1.31
C ALA A 25 -7.69 -3.97 0.60
N LEU A 26 -8.51 -3.18 1.29
CA LEU A 26 -9.20 -2.02 0.70
C LEU A 26 -8.21 -0.97 0.19
N ARG A 27 -7.18 -0.65 1.00
CA ARG A 27 -6.16 0.32 0.61
C ARG A 27 -5.32 -0.17 -0.57
N MET A 28 -4.87 -1.43 -0.52
CA MET A 28 -4.04 -2.03 -1.58
C MET A 28 -4.83 -2.25 -2.86
N LEU A 29 -6.11 -2.64 -2.76
CA LEU A 29 -6.99 -2.77 -3.92
C LEU A 29 -7.04 -1.47 -4.71
N GLY A 30 -7.34 -0.34 -4.04
CA GLY A 30 -7.38 0.95 -4.69
C GLY A 30 -6.05 1.33 -5.36
N MET A 31 -4.94 1.09 -4.68
CA MET A 31 -3.61 1.36 -5.23
C MET A 31 -3.29 0.47 -6.45
N PHE A 32 -3.54 -0.84 -6.33
CA PHE A 32 -3.21 -1.80 -7.39
C PHE A 32 -4.10 -1.65 -8.63
N LEU A 33 -5.35 -1.20 -8.46
CA LEU A 33 -6.25 -0.89 -9.59
C LEU A 33 -5.70 0.23 -10.50
N VAL A 34 -4.91 1.13 -9.96
CA VAL A 34 -4.34 2.23 -10.75
C VAL A 34 -3.08 1.80 -11.51
N LEU A 35 -2.27 0.89 -10.95
CA LEU A 35 -0.94 0.56 -11.47
C LEU A 35 -0.91 0.15 -12.96
N PRO A 36 -1.75 -0.78 -13.45
CA PRO A 36 -1.67 -1.25 -14.85
C PRO A 36 -1.99 -0.18 -15.88
N VAL A 37 -2.78 0.83 -15.50
CA VAL A 37 -3.30 1.85 -16.42
C VAL A 37 -2.63 3.22 -16.26
N LEU A 38 -1.86 3.39 -15.18
CA LEU A 38 -1.30 4.67 -14.77
C LEU A 38 -0.30 5.25 -15.78
N ALA A 39 0.60 4.41 -16.33
CA ALA A 39 1.65 4.87 -17.24
C ALA A 39 1.05 5.52 -18.50
N MET A 40 0.05 4.88 -19.10
CA MET A 40 -0.62 5.39 -20.29
C MET A 40 -1.47 6.63 -19.99
N TYR A 41 -2.12 6.66 -18.82
CA TYR A 41 -2.86 7.83 -18.36
C TYR A 41 -1.93 9.02 -18.12
N ALA A 42 -0.84 8.84 -17.40
CA ALA A 42 0.14 9.89 -17.14
C ALA A 42 0.72 10.44 -18.46
N ALA A 43 0.99 9.56 -19.44
CA ALA A 43 1.49 9.96 -20.75
C ALA A 43 0.45 10.72 -21.62
N SER A 44 -0.83 10.60 -21.32
CA SER A 44 -1.91 11.31 -22.02
C SER A 44 -2.24 12.69 -21.43
N LEU A 45 -1.70 13.03 -20.26
CA LEU A 45 -1.95 14.31 -19.60
C LEU A 45 -1.12 15.44 -20.21
N PRO A 46 -1.63 16.69 -20.21
CA PRO A 46 -0.88 17.88 -20.58
C PRO A 46 0.44 17.96 -19.78
N GLY A 47 1.52 18.29 -20.50
CA GLY A 47 2.89 18.35 -19.93
C GLY A 47 3.67 17.04 -20.00
N ALA A 48 3.10 15.95 -20.54
CA ALA A 48 3.81 14.69 -20.78
C ALA A 48 4.61 14.65 -22.07
N GLU A 49 4.20 15.40 -23.09
CA GLU A 49 4.68 15.34 -24.48
C GLU A 49 6.20 15.44 -24.60
N ASN A 50 6.82 16.29 -23.79
CA ASN A 50 8.27 16.54 -23.81
C ASN A 50 8.99 16.07 -22.54
N ASN A 51 8.30 15.34 -21.64
CA ASN A 51 8.87 15.01 -20.34
C ASN A 51 8.58 13.56 -19.91
N LYS A 52 9.18 12.61 -20.61
CA LYS A 52 9.08 11.17 -20.26
C LYS A 52 9.58 10.85 -18.84
N ALA A 53 10.54 11.64 -18.35
CA ALA A 53 11.03 11.48 -16.97
C ALA A 53 9.94 11.79 -15.94
N LEU A 54 9.11 12.81 -16.20
CA LEU A 54 8.00 13.16 -15.31
C LEU A 54 6.89 12.10 -15.32
N VAL A 55 6.66 11.40 -16.45
CA VAL A 55 5.77 10.24 -16.53
C VAL A 55 6.29 9.11 -15.64
N GLY A 56 7.59 8.81 -15.72
CA GLY A 56 8.24 7.84 -14.83
C GLY A 56 8.16 8.27 -13.36
N MET A 57 8.29 9.57 -13.09
CA MET A 57 8.14 10.12 -11.74
C MET A 57 6.70 9.94 -11.20
N ALA A 58 5.68 10.12 -12.01
CA ALA A 58 4.28 9.85 -11.60
C ALA A 58 4.07 8.40 -11.14
N MET A 59 4.82 7.44 -11.74
CA MET A 59 4.83 6.05 -11.29
C MET A 59 5.58 5.85 -9.96
N GLY A 60 6.77 6.43 -9.83
CA GLY A 60 7.71 6.14 -8.75
C GLY A 60 7.56 7.00 -7.50
N ILE A 61 7.08 8.26 -7.61
CA ILE A 61 7.07 9.23 -6.51
C ILE A 61 6.24 8.75 -5.30
N TYR A 62 5.16 8.04 -5.54
CA TYR A 62 4.36 7.40 -4.49
C TYR A 62 5.22 6.47 -3.62
N GLY A 63 5.97 5.57 -4.27
CA GLY A 63 6.85 4.63 -3.57
C GLY A 63 7.99 5.33 -2.84
N LEU A 64 8.57 6.38 -3.42
CA LEU A 64 9.64 7.16 -2.80
C LEU A 64 9.15 7.87 -1.53
N THR A 65 8.04 8.59 -1.59
CA THR A 65 7.49 9.30 -0.42
C THR A 65 7.03 8.31 0.65
N GLN A 66 6.44 7.18 0.26
CA GLN A 66 6.09 6.11 1.18
C GLN A 66 7.33 5.55 1.88
N ALA A 67 8.40 5.24 1.16
CA ALA A 67 9.63 4.70 1.73
C ALA A 67 10.28 5.67 2.72
N LEU A 68 10.37 6.95 2.37
CA LEU A 68 10.95 7.99 3.22
C LEU A 68 10.15 8.20 4.52
N LEU A 69 8.82 8.11 4.45
CA LEU A 69 7.94 8.37 5.60
C LEU A 69 7.55 7.13 6.38
N GLN A 70 7.84 5.93 5.88
CA GLN A 70 7.52 4.67 6.54
C GLN A 70 8.12 4.58 7.95
N LEU A 71 9.41 4.89 8.08
CA LEU A 71 10.12 4.85 9.36
C LEU A 71 9.68 5.98 10.30
N PRO A 72 9.63 7.27 9.89
CA PRO A 72 9.12 8.35 10.73
C PRO A 72 7.69 8.12 11.24
N LEU A 73 6.78 7.66 10.37
CA LEU A 73 5.40 7.37 10.77
C LEU A 73 5.30 6.14 11.66
N GLY A 74 6.16 5.15 11.48
CA GLY A 74 6.30 4.02 12.40
C GLY A 74 6.66 4.50 13.81
N MET A 75 7.72 5.30 13.96
CA MET A 75 8.14 5.91 15.24
C MET A 75 7.06 6.82 15.83
N ALA A 76 6.40 7.62 14.99
CA ALA A 76 5.29 8.46 15.43
C ALA A 76 4.15 7.63 16.01
N SER A 77 3.88 6.46 15.42
CA SER A 77 2.83 5.57 15.91
C SER A 77 3.14 4.94 17.28
N ASP A 78 4.44 4.76 17.61
CA ASP A 78 4.87 4.35 18.94
C ASP A 78 4.62 5.45 19.97
N LYS A 79 4.87 6.71 19.59
CA LYS A 79 4.80 7.87 20.50
C LYS A 79 3.38 8.42 20.67
N PHE A 80 2.64 8.57 19.58
CA PHE A 80 1.33 9.25 19.56
C PHE A 80 0.15 8.29 19.61
N GLY A 81 0.42 6.98 19.50
CA GLY A 81 -0.56 5.90 19.46
C GLY A 81 -0.87 5.40 18.04
N ARG A 82 -0.97 4.08 17.91
CA ARG A 82 -1.12 3.35 16.62
C ARG A 82 -2.28 3.87 15.78
N LYS A 83 -3.51 3.89 16.36
CA LYS A 83 -4.72 4.29 15.62
C LYS A 83 -4.68 5.74 15.15
N LYS A 84 -4.16 6.66 15.95
CA LYS A 84 -4.08 8.09 15.57
C LYS A 84 -3.23 8.29 14.32
N VAL A 85 -2.07 7.64 14.27
CA VAL A 85 -1.18 7.72 13.09
C VAL A 85 -1.79 7.00 11.88
N ILE A 86 -2.49 5.87 12.10
CA ILE A 86 -3.23 5.20 11.03
C ILE A 86 -4.30 6.13 10.45
N TYR A 87 -5.09 6.81 11.28
CA TYR A 87 -6.09 7.77 10.80
C TYR A 87 -5.46 8.92 10.01
N ALA A 88 -4.40 9.55 10.56
CA ALA A 88 -3.70 10.63 9.89
C ALA A 88 -3.18 10.20 8.52
N GLY A 89 -2.52 9.04 8.45
CA GLY A 89 -2.00 8.53 7.20
C GLY A 89 -3.08 8.14 6.19
N LEU A 90 -4.19 7.51 6.62
CA LEU A 90 -5.32 7.21 5.74
C LEU A 90 -5.99 8.49 5.21
N ILE A 91 -6.12 9.53 6.03
CA ILE A 91 -6.64 10.83 5.59
C ILE A 91 -5.73 11.44 4.52
N VAL A 92 -4.41 11.47 4.75
CA VAL A 92 -3.43 11.98 3.77
C VAL A 92 -3.49 11.17 2.48
N PHE A 93 -3.60 9.84 2.57
CA PHE A 93 -3.73 8.97 1.41
C PHE A 93 -5.03 9.24 0.64
N ALA A 94 -6.16 9.42 1.33
CA ALA A 94 -7.44 9.73 0.71
C ALA A 94 -7.41 11.10 0.00
N VAL A 95 -6.84 12.12 0.65
CA VAL A 95 -6.66 13.46 0.06
C VAL A 95 -5.82 13.36 -1.21
N GLY A 96 -4.67 12.69 -1.17
CA GLY A 96 -3.83 12.45 -2.36
C GLY A 96 -4.58 11.72 -3.46
N SER A 97 -5.43 10.74 -3.11
CA SER A 97 -6.23 9.99 -4.09
C SER A 97 -7.28 10.88 -4.76
N PHE A 98 -8.00 11.71 -4.01
CA PHE A 98 -8.97 12.63 -4.59
C PHE A 98 -8.32 13.75 -5.40
N LEU A 99 -7.15 14.25 -4.99
CA LEU A 99 -6.36 15.19 -5.80
C LEU A 99 -5.91 14.56 -7.11
N ALA A 100 -5.50 13.29 -7.10
CA ALA A 100 -5.15 12.57 -8.32
C ALA A 100 -6.36 12.34 -9.23
N ALA A 101 -7.56 12.17 -8.66
CA ALA A 101 -8.79 12.00 -9.42
C ALA A 101 -9.19 13.25 -10.22
N VAL A 102 -8.85 14.43 -9.73
CA VAL A 102 -9.15 15.72 -10.38
C VAL A 102 -7.93 16.34 -11.08
N ALA A 103 -6.83 15.59 -11.18
CA ALA A 103 -5.60 16.07 -11.82
C ALA A 103 -5.81 16.29 -13.32
N ASP A 104 -5.62 17.53 -13.79
CA ASP A 104 -5.71 17.97 -15.18
C ASP A 104 -4.36 18.09 -15.88
N SER A 105 -3.27 17.92 -15.15
CA SER A 105 -1.89 18.03 -15.63
C SER A 105 -0.99 16.95 -15.01
N LEU A 106 0.09 16.61 -15.72
CA LEU A 106 1.04 15.63 -15.22
C LEU A 106 1.72 16.08 -13.91
N GLN A 107 2.00 17.38 -13.76
CA GLN A 107 2.60 17.95 -12.56
C GLN A 107 1.65 17.80 -11.36
N MET A 108 0.37 18.08 -11.55
CA MET A 108 -0.64 17.89 -10.49
C MET A 108 -0.77 16.43 -10.12
N LEU A 109 -0.75 15.51 -11.09
CA LEU A 109 -0.77 14.07 -10.83
C LEU A 109 0.45 13.64 -10.00
N VAL A 110 1.67 14.09 -10.34
CA VAL A 110 2.90 13.81 -9.60
C VAL A 110 2.79 14.31 -8.15
N ALA A 111 2.33 15.54 -7.94
CA ALA A 111 2.13 16.10 -6.60
C ALA A 111 1.10 15.31 -5.79
N ALA A 112 -0.04 14.96 -6.40
CA ALA A 112 -1.08 14.14 -5.78
C ALA A 112 -0.56 12.75 -5.39
N ARG A 113 0.25 12.11 -6.25
CA ARG A 113 0.90 10.83 -5.98
C ARG A 113 1.94 10.92 -4.85
N ALA A 114 2.67 12.03 -4.75
CA ALA A 114 3.58 12.27 -3.62
C ALA A 114 2.81 12.38 -2.29
N ILE A 115 1.71 13.13 -2.28
CA ILE A 115 0.83 13.24 -1.09
C ILE A 115 0.23 11.87 -0.75
N GLN A 116 -0.27 11.13 -1.74
CA GLN A 116 -0.81 9.79 -1.54
C GLN A 116 0.22 8.85 -0.89
N GLY A 117 1.47 8.87 -1.37
CA GLY A 117 2.56 8.09 -0.78
C GLY A 117 2.93 8.52 0.64
N ALA A 118 2.77 9.82 0.97
CA ALA A 118 2.99 10.33 2.32
C ALA A 118 2.02 9.75 3.36
N GLY A 119 0.89 9.18 2.93
CA GLY A 119 -0.02 8.41 3.79
C GLY A 119 0.48 6.99 4.12
N ALA A 120 1.76 6.80 4.37
CA ALA A 120 2.38 5.50 4.68
C ALA A 120 1.94 4.98 6.06
N VAL A 121 0.97 4.07 6.10
CA VAL A 121 0.43 3.50 7.35
C VAL A 121 0.86 2.06 7.62
N SER A 122 1.58 1.44 6.69
CA SER A 122 1.88 0.00 6.74
C SER A 122 2.59 -0.40 8.04
N ALA A 123 3.60 0.36 8.48
CA ALA A 123 4.31 0.11 9.73
C ALA A 123 3.39 0.22 10.95
N ALA A 124 2.54 1.26 11.01
CA ALA A 124 1.61 1.45 12.12
C ALA A 124 0.53 0.35 12.20
N VAL A 125 0.02 -0.13 11.04
CA VAL A 125 -0.98 -1.20 11.00
C VAL A 125 -0.38 -2.54 11.39
N THR A 126 0.81 -2.89 10.90
CA THR A 126 1.50 -4.13 11.31
C THR A 126 1.88 -4.11 12.77
N ALA A 127 2.32 -2.96 13.30
CA ALA A 127 2.60 -2.81 14.72
C ALA A 127 1.31 -2.92 15.58
N LEU A 128 0.20 -2.31 15.15
CA LEU A 128 -1.09 -2.48 15.84
C LEU A 128 -1.53 -3.95 15.84
N LEU A 129 -1.36 -4.66 14.74
CA LEU A 129 -1.68 -6.09 14.69
C LEU A 129 -0.80 -6.90 15.66
N ALA A 130 0.49 -6.58 15.74
CA ALA A 130 1.40 -7.21 16.68
C ALA A 130 1.00 -6.94 18.14
N ASP A 131 0.55 -5.72 18.46
CA ASP A 131 0.07 -5.34 19.80
C ASP A 131 -1.24 -6.07 20.19
N LEU A 132 -2.08 -6.44 19.21
CA LEU A 132 -3.36 -7.12 19.40
C LEU A 132 -3.30 -8.65 19.30
N THR A 133 -2.10 -9.21 19.05
CA THR A 133 -1.91 -10.66 18.87
C THR A 133 -0.78 -11.19 19.73
N ARG A 134 -0.96 -12.39 20.30
CA ARG A 134 0.08 -13.10 21.04
C ARG A 134 1.21 -13.54 20.10
N ASN A 135 2.42 -13.71 20.65
CA ASN A 135 3.60 -14.14 19.88
C ASN A 135 3.37 -15.44 19.12
N GLU A 136 2.66 -16.41 19.74
CA GLU A 136 2.39 -17.75 19.20
C GLU A 136 1.54 -17.73 17.93
N VAL A 137 0.70 -16.72 17.76
CA VAL A 137 -0.22 -16.60 16.62
C VAL A 137 0.13 -15.42 15.69
N ARG A 138 1.12 -14.59 16.05
CA ARG A 138 1.52 -13.39 15.31
C ARG A 138 1.89 -13.68 13.86
N THR A 139 2.65 -14.75 13.62
CA THR A 139 3.02 -15.16 12.26
C THR A 139 1.78 -15.46 11.41
N ARG A 140 0.76 -16.12 12.00
CA ARG A 140 -0.50 -16.38 11.31
C ARG A 140 -1.28 -15.11 11.02
N ALA A 141 -1.32 -14.17 11.96
CA ALA A 141 -1.95 -12.87 11.76
C ALA A 141 -1.26 -12.06 10.65
N MET A 142 0.08 -12.03 10.62
CA MET A 142 0.85 -11.37 9.55
C MET A 142 0.65 -12.06 8.19
N ALA A 143 0.53 -13.39 8.17
CA ALA A 143 0.23 -14.14 6.95
C ALA A 143 -1.15 -13.77 6.37
N MET A 144 -2.13 -13.43 7.19
CA MET A 144 -3.44 -12.95 6.72
C MET A 144 -3.31 -11.60 5.99
N ILE A 145 -2.49 -10.67 6.50
CA ILE A 145 -2.16 -9.43 5.77
C ILE A 145 -1.50 -9.76 4.43
N GLY A 146 -0.46 -10.59 4.43
CA GLY A 146 0.24 -10.98 3.20
C GLY A 146 -0.69 -11.61 2.16
N LEU A 147 -1.58 -12.51 2.60
CA LEU A 147 -2.58 -13.14 1.73
C LEU A 147 -3.56 -12.09 1.16
N SER A 148 -4.01 -11.14 1.98
CA SER A 148 -4.90 -10.06 1.52
C SER A 148 -4.25 -9.18 0.46
N ILE A 149 -2.95 -8.87 0.62
CA ILE A 149 -2.17 -8.10 -0.37
C ILE A 149 -2.07 -8.88 -1.69
N GLY A 150 -1.67 -10.15 -1.64
CA GLY A 150 -1.52 -10.99 -2.84
C GLY A 150 -2.83 -11.18 -3.59
N LEU A 151 -3.94 -11.42 -2.87
CA LEU A 151 -5.25 -11.58 -3.46
C LEU A 151 -5.73 -10.27 -4.12
N THR A 152 -5.61 -9.14 -3.44
CA THR A 152 -6.01 -7.84 -4.00
C THR A 152 -5.16 -7.46 -5.20
N PHE A 153 -3.87 -7.77 -5.19
CA PHE A 153 -3.01 -7.57 -6.34
C PHE A 153 -3.48 -8.39 -7.56
N SER A 154 -3.71 -9.69 -7.38
CA SER A 154 -4.15 -10.58 -8.46
C SER A 154 -5.50 -10.15 -9.05
N VAL A 155 -6.46 -9.80 -8.19
CA VAL A 155 -7.78 -9.31 -8.61
C VAL A 155 -7.66 -7.97 -9.34
N SER A 156 -6.80 -7.07 -8.87
CA SER A 156 -6.60 -5.76 -9.48
C SER A 156 -6.04 -5.84 -10.89
N LEU A 157 -5.17 -6.80 -11.19
CA LEU A 157 -4.59 -6.96 -12.54
C LEU A 157 -5.68 -7.16 -13.60
N VAL A 158 -6.71 -7.94 -13.26
CA VAL A 158 -7.83 -8.24 -14.17
C VAL A 158 -8.85 -7.09 -14.15
N LEU A 159 -9.21 -6.60 -12.98
CA LEU A 159 -10.28 -5.62 -12.85
C LEU A 159 -9.87 -4.20 -13.24
N ALA A 160 -8.59 -3.84 -13.16
CA ALA A 160 -8.14 -2.47 -13.41
C ALA A 160 -8.47 -1.96 -14.82
N PRO A 161 -8.11 -2.63 -15.92
CA PRO A 161 -8.47 -2.19 -17.26
C PRO A 161 -9.99 -2.19 -17.48
N MET A 162 -10.69 -3.19 -16.93
CA MET A 162 -12.16 -3.28 -17.04
C MET A 162 -12.84 -2.08 -16.38
N ILE A 163 -12.52 -1.82 -15.11
CA ILE A 163 -13.13 -0.69 -14.38
C ILE A 163 -12.71 0.63 -15.00
N ALA A 164 -11.44 0.77 -15.42
CA ALA A 164 -10.95 1.97 -16.08
C ALA A 164 -11.70 2.27 -17.40
N SER A 165 -12.19 1.25 -18.11
CA SER A 165 -12.98 1.45 -19.32
C SER A 165 -14.34 2.09 -19.06
N PHE A 166 -14.92 1.91 -17.85
CA PHE A 166 -16.23 2.48 -17.47
C PHE A 166 -16.11 3.85 -16.79
N ILE A 167 -15.18 3.99 -15.84
CA ILE A 167 -15.08 5.21 -15.01
C ILE A 167 -13.81 6.03 -15.27
N GLY A 168 -12.94 5.57 -16.17
CA GLY A 168 -11.66 6.19 -16.44
C GLY A 168 -10.66 6.00 -15.30
N VAL A 169 -9.41 6.46 -15.52
CA VAL A 169 -8.36 6.40 -14.48
C VAL A 169 -8.61 7.41 -13.36
N SER A 170 -9.16 8.57 -13.68
CA SER A 170 -9.63 9.54 -12.68
C SER A 170 -10.67 8.93 -11.73
N GLY A 171 -11.61 8.14 -12.27
CA GLY A 171 -12.59 7.39 -11.48
C GLY A 171 -11.95 6.33 -10.60
N LEU A 172 -10.87 5.65 -11.06
CA LEU A 172 -10.11 4.71 -10.22
C LEU A 172 -9.45 5.41 -9.04
N PHE A 173 -8.90 6.61 -9.23
CA PHE A 173 -8.36 7.40 -8.12
C PHE A 173 -9.45 7.82 -7.14
N ALA A 174 -10.62 8.26 -7.63
CA ALA A 174 -11.77 8.56 -6.77
C ALA A 174 -12.22 7.32 -5.98
N LEU A 175 -12.32 6.16 -6.64
CA LEU A 175 -12.63 4.88 -5.99
C LEU A 175 -11.61 4.55 -4.90
N THR A 176 -10.32 4.74 -5.17
CA THR A 176 -9.23 4.56 -4.18
C THR A 176 -9.44 5.44 -2.95
N GLY A 177 -9.81 6.71 -3.17
CA GLY A 177 -10.15 7.65 -2.09
C GLY A 177 -11.34 7.15 -1.25
N ILE A 178 -12.41 6.72 -1.90
CA ILE A 178 -13.62 6.19 -1.25
C ILE A 178 -13.29 4.93 -0.43
N LEU A 179 -12.57 3.97 -1.00
CA LEU A 179 -12.15 2.74 -0.30
C LEU A 179 -11.29 3.06 0.93
N THR A 180 -10.47 4.11 0.85
CA THR A 180 -9.66 4.58 1.98
C THR A 180 -10.53 5.21 3.07
N VAL A 181 -11.54 6.00 2.72
CA VAL A 181 -12.50 6.54 3.70
C VAL A 181 -13.27 5.41 4.39
N ILE A 182 -13.69 4.39 3.64
CA ILE A 182 -14.29 3.18 4.23
C ILE A 182 -13.32 2.50 5.20
N SER A 183 -12.03 2.42 4.83
CA SER A 183 -10.99 1.85 5.71
C SER A 183 -10.85 2.61 7.03
N ILE A 184 -11.00 3.95 7.02
CA ILE A 184 -11.04 4.76 8.26
C ILE A 184 -12.21 4.31 9.14
N GLY A 185 -13.40 4.12 8.57
CA GLY A 185 -14.56 3.62 9.29
C GLY A 185 -14.32 2.21 9.88
N VAL A 186 -13.71 1.31 9.10
CA VAL A 186 -13.37 -0.04 9.58
C VAL A 186 -12.41 0.03 10.78
N VAL A 187 -11.38 0.88 10.72
CA VAL A 187 -10.47 1.07 11.86
C VAL A 187 -11.19 1.64 13.07
N ALA A 188 -12.10 2.60 12.85
CA ALA A 188 -12.82 3.28 13.95
C ALA A 188 -13.77 2.34 14.71
N TRP A 189 -14.55 1.54 14.00
CA TRP A 189 -15.65 0.78 14.60
C TRP A 189 -15.36 -0.71 14.79
N MET A 190 -14.49 -1.30 13.98
CA MET A 190 -14.28 -2.73 13.98
C MET A 190 -12.97 -3.17 14.62
N THR A 191 -11.92 -2.30 14.60
CA THR A 191 -10.62 -2.66 15.16
C THR A 191 -10.62 -2.43 16.68
N PRO A 192 -10.29 -3.44 17.51
CA PRO A 192 -10.17 -3.26 18.94
C PRO A 192 -9.12 -2.21 19.31
N ASP A 193 -9.31 -1.55 20.46
CA ASP A 193 -8.25 -0.74 21.05
C ASP A 193 -7.29 -1.65 21.82
N PRO A 194 -5.97 -1.47 21.68
CA PRO A 194 -5.03 -2.19 22.54
C PRO A 194 -5.21 -1.70 23.97
N GLU A 195 -5.50 -2.64 24.91
CA GLU A 195 -5.71 -2.33 26.35
C GLU A 195 -4.48 -1.67 27.00
N VAL A 196 -3.31 -2.03 26.50
CA VAL A 196 -2.02 -1.36 26.78
C VAL A 196 -1.24 -1.42 25.47
N SER A 197 -0.73 -0.27 25.01
CA SER A 197 0.33 -0.29 23.99
C SER A 197 1.54 -0.97 24.64
N LYS A 198 1.56 -2.30 24.56
CA LYS A 198 2.71 -3.08 25.04
C LYS A 198 3.82 -2.74 24.06
N MET A 199 4.70 -1.88 24.51
CA MET A 199 5.94 -1.55 23.82
C MET A 199 6.76 -2.87 23.75
N HIS A 200 6.50 -3.68 22.73
CA HIS A 200 7.31 -4.86 22.48
C HIS A 200 8.64 -4.37 21.90
N GLU A 201 9.74 -4.70 22.54
CA GLU A 201 11.08 -4.31 22.09
C GLU A 201 11.33 -4.71 20.62
N ASP A 202 10.73 -5.82 20.17
CA ASP A 202 10.85 -6.36 18.81
C ASP A 202 10.14 -5.50 17.74
N THR A 203 9.22 -4.61 18.12
CA THR A 203 8.44 -3.77 17.18
C THR A 203 8.80 -2.31 17.23
N GLN A 204 9.73 -1.92 18.13
CA GLN A 204 10.21 -0.54 18.23
C GLN A 204 11.28 -0.26 17.19
N ALA A 205 11.12 0.87 16.49
CA ALA A 205 12.20 1.42 15.70
C ALA A 205 13.36 1.84 16.62
N GLN A 206 14.51 1.17 16.51
CA GLN A 206 15.73 1.49 17.24
C GLN A 206 16.74 2.17 16.29
N PRO A 207 16.73 3.51 16.15
CA PRO A 207 17.64 4.21 15.24
C PRO A 207 19.12 3.95 15.56
N SER A 208 19.45 3.70 16.85
CA SER A 208 20.81 3.38 17.29
C SER A 208 21.37 2.10 16.67
N ARG A 209 20.51 1.14 16.30
CA ARG A 209 20.90 -0.13 15.69
C ARG A 209 20.86 -0.13 14.15
N MET A 210 20.48 0.98 13.53
CA MET A 210 20.42 1.11 12.07
C MET A 210 21.77 0.77 11.41
N GLY A 211 22.90 1.16 12.04
CA GLY A 211 24.23 0.84 11.55
C GLY A 211 24.56 -0.65 11.51
N GLU A 212 23.97 -1.44 12.43
CA GLU A 212 24.13 -2.91 12.44
C GLU A 212 23.36 -3.55 11.28
N VAL A 213 22.13 -3.06 11.04
CA VAL A 213 21.27 -3.52 9.94
C VAL A 213 21.94 -3.24 8.59
N LEU A 214 22.47 -2.03 8.38
CA LEU A 214 23.15 -1.63 7.14
C LEU A 214 24.49 -2.36 6.90
N LYS A 215 25.07 -3.02 7.90
CA LYS A 215 26.27 -3.86 7.76
C LYS A 215 25.96 -5.35 7.59
N ASN A 216 24.72 -5.76 7.81
CA ASN A 216 24.33 -7.16 7.70
C ASN A 216 24.13 -7.55 6.24
N ARG A 217 25.11 -8.28 5.67
CA ARG A 217 25.09 -8.72 4.26
C ARG A 217 23.88 -9.60 3.91
N GLN A 218 23.36 -10.40 4.85
CA GLN A 218 22.20 -11.26 4.57
C GLN A 218 20.93 -10.43 4.41
N LEU A 219 20.75 -9.43 5.27
CA LEU A 219 19.62 -8.49 5.16
C LEU A 219 19.73 -7.66 3.87
N LEU A 220 20.92 -7.12 3.58
CA LEU A 220 21.12 -6.34 2.35
C LEU A 220 20.88 -7.17 1.08
N ASN A 221 21.28 -8.44 1.05
CA ASN A 221 21.00 -9.31 -0.10
C ASN A 221 19.50 -9.59 -0.25
N LEU A 222 18.76 -9.76 0.86
CA LEU A 222 17.31 -9.92 0.84
C LEU A 222 16.63 -8.64 0.34
N ASP A 223 17.04 -7.49 0.86
CA ASP A 223 16.52 -6.18 0.45
C ASP A 223 16.79 -5.91 -1.03
N PHE A 224 18.01 -6.25 -1.51
CA PHE A 224 18.34 -6.15 -2.93
C PHE A 224 17.46 -7.06 -3.80
N GLY A 225 17.21 -8.30 -3.35
CA GLY A 225 16.31 -9.22 -4.06
C GLY A 225 14.88 -8.67 -4.17
N ILE A 226 14.35 -8.13 -3.07
CA ILE A 226 13.04 -7.49 -3.03
C ILE A 226 13.01 -6.25 -3.94
N PHE A 227 14.06 -5.41 -3.88
CA PHE A 227 14.21 -4.24 -4.74
C PHE A 227 14.22 -4.64 -6.22
N ALA A 228 15.04 -5.62 -6.61
CA ALA A 228 15.15 -6.08 -8.00
C ALA A 228 13.82 -6.62 -8.54
N LEU A 229 13.09 -7.40 -7.71
CA LEU A 229 11.77 -7.91 -8.06
C LEU A 229 10.77 -6.77 -8.32
N HIS A 230 10.71 -5.78 -7.41
CA HIS A 230 9.78 -4.66 -7.55
C HIS A 230 10.19 -3.71 -8.69
N ALA A 231 11.50 -3.52 -8.92
CA ALA A 231 11.99 -2.74 -10.05
C ALA A 231 11.60 -3.39 -11.39
N ALA A 232 11.77 -4.70 -11.53
CA ALA A 232 11.32 -5.45 -12.70
C ALA A 232 9.81 -5.36 -12.89
N GLN A 233 9.04 -5.50 -11.81
CA GLN A 233 7.58 -5.37 -11.83
C GLN A 233 7.14 -3.96 -12.29
N MET A 234 7.74 -2.90 -11.76
CA MET A 234 7.43 -1.52 -12.16
C MET A 234 7.82 -1.24 -13.60
N ALA A 235 8.96 -1.78 -14.08
CA ALA A 235 9.36 -1.70 -15.46
C ALA A 235 8.33 -2.36 -16.39
N LEU A 236 7.81 -3.54 -16.02
CA LEU A 236 6.74 -4.22 -16.77
C LEU A 236 5.47 -3.37 -16.82
N PHE A 237 4.98 -2.85 -15.70
CA PHE A 237 3.79 -1.99 -15.69
C PHE A 237 3.96 -0.70 -16.48
N THR A 238 5.19 -0.22 -16.62
CA THR A 238 5.48 0.96 -17.42
C THR A 238 5.58 0.64 -18.90
N ALA A 239 6.30 -0.43 -19.28
CA ALA A 239 6.62 -0.72 -20.67
C ALA A 239 5.57 -1.55 -21.40
N LEU A 240 4.98 -2.56 -20.72
CA LEU A 240 4.10 -3.53 -21.34
C LEU A 240 2.85 -2.90 -21.98
N PRO A 241 2.12 -1.96 -21.33
CA PRO A 241 0.93 -1.35 -21.94
C PRO A 241 1.24 -0.61 -23.25
N PHE A 242 2.41 0.05 -23.34
CA PHE A 242 2.82 0.69 -24.59
C PHE A 242 3.15 -0.33 -25.67
N ALA A 243 3.86 -1.40 -25.34
CA ALA A 243 4.18 -2.48 -26.28
C ALA A 243 2.92 -3.15 -26.81
N MET A 244 1.94 -3.45 -25.95
CA MET A 244 0.64 -4.05 -26.34
C MET A 244 -0.10 -3.13 -27.31
N THR A 245 -0.13 -1.84 -27.07
CA THR A 245 -0.78 -0.88 -27.97
C THR A 245 -0.06 -0.80 -29.32
N GLN A 246 1.29 -0.86 -29.35
CA GLN A 246 2.07 -0.89 -30.60
C GLN A 246 1.80 -2.16 -31.44
N LEU A 247 1.47 -3.28 -30.78
CA LEU A 247 1.10 -4.55 -31.42
C LEU A 247 -0.38 -4.59 -31.86
N GLY A 248 -1.13 -3.49 -31.71
CA GLY A 248 -2.50 -3.36 -32.16
C GLY A 248 -3.56 -3.84 -31.16
N LEU A 249 -3.17 -4.18 -29.92
CA LEU A 249 -4.11 -4.49 -28.85
C LEU A 249 -4.72 -3.21 -28.30
N GLU A 250 -6.05 -3.10 -28.37
CA GLU A 250 -6.77 -1.97 -27.79
C GLU A 250 -6.68 -1.99 -26.24
N LYS A 251 -6.68 -0.79 -25.63
CA LYS A 251 -6.53 -0.64 -24.17
C LYS A 251 -7.57 -1.44 -23.38
N ILE A 252 -8.79 -1.61 -23.92
CA ILE A 252 -9.87 -2.35 -23.28
C ILE A 252 -9.57 -3.87 -23.20
N HIS A 253 -8.68 -4.37 -24.03
CA HIS A 253 -8.32 -5.78 -24.09
C HIS A 253 -7.01 -6.12 -23.38
N HIS A 254 -6.35 -5.15 -22.71
CA HIS A 254 -5.10 -5.37 -21.99
C HIS A 254 -5.22 -6.33 -20.77
N TRP A 255 -6.44 -6.74 -20.42
CA TRP A 255 -6.70 -7.72 -19.36
C TRP A 255 -6.60 -9.19 -19.83
N GLN A 256 -6.64 -9.43 -21.13
CA GLN A 256 -6.52 -10.76 -21.76
C GLN A 256 -5.08 -11.26 -21.78
#